data_8f6bb39f5e88cd884d7abf285e1f0a75
#
_entry.id   8f6bb39f5e88cd884d7abf285e1f0a75
#
_cell.length_a   1.000
_cell.length_b   1.000
_cell.length_c   1.000
_cell.angle_alpha   90.00
_cell.angle_beta   90.00
_cell.angle_gamma   90.00
#
_symmetry.space_group_name_H-M   'P 1'
#
loop_
_entity.id
_entity.type
_entity.pdbx_description
1 polymer ?
#
loop_
_entity_poly.entity_id
_entity_poly.type
_entity_poly.pdbx_seq_one_letter_code
_entity_poly.pdbx_strand_id
1 'polypeptide(L)'
;MKSKPPLIGITTSGHNITGSFCLRGEYVQAVRSAGGIPILLPPGEPEEGAAILEQVDGLLFSGGGDIDPATYNGSPHPTIYNVDLERDRCELALAKLVLGTNIPVLGICRGLEVLVVATGGSLVSHLPDEFGEEVVHRADQLLSIEHSVQIAPGSLLNTVVGTTQATVVSWHHQAASIVPSGWRVTARAADGVIEALEHEHHPWAIAVQWHPELSINDPLQKRILRAFIVATQNRRAAGFQNQ
;
A
#
# COMPACT_ATOMS: atom_id res chain seq x y z
N MET A 1 28.77 -14.54 -4.25
CA MET A 1 28.49 -13.30 -4.98
C MET A 1 27.32 -12.62 -4.27
N LYS A 2 27.35 -11.29 -4.00
CA LYS A 2 26.17 -10.59 -3.48
C LYS A 2 25.09 -10.60 -4.55
N SER A 3 23.87 -11.04 -4.22
CA SER A 3 22.75 -11.00 -5.14
C SER A 3 22.50 -9.56 -5.62
N LYS A 4 22.18 -9.39 -6.91
CA LYS A 4 21.85 -8.08 -7.48
C LYS A 4 20.62 -7.51 -6.75
N PRO A 5 20.61 -6.23 -6.33
CA PRO A 5 19.45 -5.63 -5.69
C PRO A 5 18.17 -5.78 -6.55
N PRO A 6 17.00 -6.04 -5.94
CA PRO A 6 15.75 -6.19 -6.69
C PRO A 6 15.25 -4.85 -7.22
N LEU A 7 14.58 -4.88 -8.38
CA LEU A 7 13.88 -3.74 -8.97
C LEU A 7 12.47 -3.64 -8.37
N ILE A 8 12.15 -2.52 -7.77
CA ILE A 8 10.86 -2.27 -7.12
C ILE A 8 10.09 -1.21 -7.89
N GLY A 9 9.00 -1.61 -8.54
CA GLY A 9 8.06 -0.68 -9.12
C GLY A 9 7.33 0.08 -8.02
N ILE A 10 7.27 1.40 -8.11
CA ILE A 10 6.51 2.27 -7.19
C ILE A 10 5.55 3.09 -8.02
N THR A 11 4.25 2.94 -7.79
CA THR A 11 3.24 3.75 -8.50
C THR A 11 3.35 5.22 -8.08
N THR A 12 3.13 6.14 -9.01
CA THR A 12 3.18 7.58 -8.75
C THR A 12 1.78 8.21 -8.86
N SER A 13 1.64 9.43 -8.34
CA SER A 13 0.49 10.26 -8.69
C SER A 13 0.49 10.59 -10.18
N GLY A 14 -0.69 10.92 -10.71
CA GLY A 14 -0.83 11.44 -12.06
C GLY A 14 -0.25 12.85 -12.20
N HIS A 15 -0.70 13.56 -13.21
CA HIS A 15 -0.20 14.89 -13.51
C HIS A 15 -0.55 15.90 -12.41
N ASN A 16 0.45 16.59 -11.89
CA ASN A 16 0.24 17.75 -11.04
C ASN A 16 -0.14 18.98 -11.91
N ILE A 17 -0.31 20.14 -11.26
CA ILE A 17 -0.64 21.41 -11.93
C ILE A 17 0.38 21.83 -13.00
N THR A 18 1.60 21.33 -12.95
CA THR A 18 2.67 21.61 -13.94
C THR A 18 2.77 20.53 -15.01
N GLY A 19 1.88 19.54 -15.03
CA GLY A 19 1.92 18.39 -15.95
C GLY A 19 3.01 17.36 -15.63
N SER A 20 3.51 17.32 -14.40
CA SER A 20 4.55 16.40 -13.96
C SER A 20 3.96 15.26 -13.15
N PHE A 21 4.41 14.04 -13.37
CA PHE A 21 4.14 12.93 -12.46
C PHE A 21 4.92 13.13 -11.15
N CYS A 22 4.28 12.87 -10.03
CA CYS A 22 4.85 13.13 -8.70
C CYS A 22 4.82 11.92 -7.80
N LEU A 23 5.86 11.78 -7.01
CA LEU A 23 5.95 10.86 -5.88
C LEU A 23 6.73 11.53 -4.76
N ARG A 24 6.29 11.37 -3.52
CA ARG A 24 7.06 11.82 -2.36
C ARG A 24 8.38 11.06 -2.29
N GLY A 25 9.47 11.81 -2.05
CA GLY A 25 10.84 11.27 -2.03
C GLY A 25 11.06 10.19 -0.97
N GLU A 26 10.24 10.19 0.10
CA GLU A 26 10.28 9.23 1.20
C GLU A 26 10.06 7.79 0.73
N TYR A 27 9.18 7.53 -0.26
CA TYR A 27 9.01 6.20 -0.87
C TYR A 27 10.30 5.69 -1.52
N VAL A 28 10.96 6.56 -2.29
CA VAL A 28 12.24 6.25 -2.94
C VAL A 28 13.32 5.96 -1.90
N GLN A 29 13.39 6.77 -0.84
CA GLN A 29 14.34 6.58 0.25
C GLN A 29 14.07 5.29 1.03
N ALA A 30 12.79 4.98 1.30
CA ALA A 30 12.37 3.77 1.98
C ALA A 30 12.82 2.50 1.23
N VAL A 31 12.55 2.41 -0.08
CA VAL A 31 12.99 1.29 -0.91
C VAL A 31 14.51 1.17 -0.95
N ARG A 32 15.24 2.29 -1.13
CA ARG A 32 16.72 2.29 -1.14
C ARG A 32 17.31 1.85 0.19
N SER A 33 16.77 2.36 1.30
CA SER A 33 17.26 2.02 2.65
C SER A 33 17.05 0.54 2.99
N ALA A 34 16.02 -0.08 2.42
CA ALA A 34 15.73 -1.50 2.56
C ALA A 34 16.57 -2.39 1.62
N GLY A 35 17.28 -1.81 0.64
CA GLY A 35 18.18 -2.52 -0.28
C GLY A 35 17.60 -2.81 -1.67
N GLY A 36 16.49 -2.18 -2.05
CA GLY A 36 15.90 -2.25 -3.39
C GLY A 36 16.34 -1.10 -4.30
N ILE A 37 16.12 -1.25 -5.59
CA ILE A 37 16.27 -0.20 -6.60
C ILE A 37 14.86 0.28 -6.99
N PRO A 38 14.47 1.53 -6.68
CA PRO A 38 13.17 2.05 -7.03
C PRO A 38 13.06 2.37 -8.53
N ILE A 39 11.96 1.96 -9.14
CA ILE A 39 11.52 2.31 -10.50
C ILE A 39 10.18 3.02 -10.36
N LEU A 40 10.08 4.25 -10.82
CA LEU A 40 8.83 5.00 -10.76
C LEU A 40 7.93 4.58 -11.91
N LEU A 41 6.68 4.25 -11.59
CA LEU A 41 5.67 3.82 -12.53
C LEU A 41 4.59 4.92 -12.58
N PRO A 42 4.65 5.82 -13.57
CA PRO A 42 3.56 6.78 -13.77
C PRO A 42 2.29 6.05 -14.22
N PRO A 43 1.10 6.62 -14.00
CA PRO A 43 -0.11 6.13 -14.63
C PRO A 43 0.06 5.99 -16.14
N GLY A 44 -0.47 4.91 -16.68
CA GLY A 44 -0.41 4.56 -18.11
C GLY A 44 -1.60 3.70 -18.49
N GLU A 45 -1.53 3.04 -19.63
CA GLU A 45 -2.62 2.20 -20.09
C GLU A 45 -2.64 0.85 -19.33
N PRO A 46 -3.82 0.35 -18.94
CA PRO A 46 -3.95 -0.92 -18.22
C PRO A 46 -3.28 -2.11 -18.93
N GLU A 47 -3.24 -2.09 -20.25
CA GLU A 47 -2.66 -3.12 -21.10
C GLU A 47 -1.14 -3.23 -20.93
N GLU A 48 -0.47 -2.19 -20.47
CA GLU A 48 0.97 -2.17 -20.19
C GLU A 48 1.33 -2.96 -18.92
N GLY A 49 0.35 -3.22 -18.06
CA GLY A 49 0.55 -3.83 -16.75
C GLY A 49 1.34 -5.14 -16.80
N ALA A 50 1.04 -6.03 -17.73
CA ALA A 50 1.75 -7.30 -17.87
C ALA A 50 3.24 -7.09 -18.19
N ALA A 51 3.55 -6.19 -19.13
CA ALA A 51 4.92 -5.87 -19.51
C ALA A 51 5.69 -5.19 -18.35
N ILE A 52 5.03 -4.34 -17.56
CA ILE A 52 5.60 -3.73 -16.37
C ILE A 52 5.98 -4.82 -15.34
N LEU A 53 5.07 -5.78 -15.09
CA LEU A 53 5.29 -6.86 -14.11
C LEU A 53 6.45 -7.78 -14.50
N GLU A 54 6.78 -7.92 -15.78
CA GLU A 54 7.96 -8.65 -16.26
C GLU A 54 9.28 -7.94 -15.90
N GLN A 55 9.26 -6.63 -15.71
CA GLN A 55 10.47 -5.82 -15.46
C GLN A 55 10.77 -5.59 -13.97
N VAL A 56 9.81 -5.87 -13.08
CA VAL A 56 9.97 -5.60 -11.65
C VAL A 56 10.00 -6.88 -10.81
N ASP A 57 10.74 -6.84 -9.73
CA ASP A 57 10.83 -7.96 -8.78
C ASP A 57 9.79 -7.86 -7.66
N GLY A 58 9.27 -6.65 -7.41
CA GLY A 58 8.22 -6.35 -6.44
C GLY A 58 7.50 -5.07 -6.80
N LEU A 59 6.28 -4.91 -6.30
CA LEU A 59 5.43 -3.76 -6.58
C LEU A 59 4.97 -3.08 -5.29
N LEU A 60 5.15 -1.75 -5.23
CA LEU A 60 4.67 -0.89 -4.15
C LEU A 60 3.61 0.07 -4.70
N PHE A 61 2.38 -0.06 -4.20
CA PHE A 61 1.32 0.93 -4.42
C PHE A 61 1.47 2.04 -3.40
N SER A 62 1.70 3.26 -3.86
CA SER A 62 1.95 4.42 -3.00
C SER A 62 0.65 5.08 -2.51
N GLY A 63 0.76 5.91 -1.49
CA GLY A 63 -0.30 6.79 -1.03
C GLY A 63 -0.64 7.90 -2.03
N GLY A 64 -1.62 8.73 -1.70
CA GLY A 64 -2.05 9.83 -2.57
C GLY A 64 -3.44 10.36 -2.27
N GLY A 65 -4.07 11.00 -3.26
CA GLY A 65 -5.45 11.42 -3.23
C GLY A 65 -6.42 10.25 -3.28
N ASP A 66 -7.70 10.54 -3.12
CA ASP A 66 -8.75 9.53 -2.98
C ASP A 66 -9.05 8.82 -4.31
N ILE A 67 -9.56 7.60 -4.20
CA ILE A 67 -10.08 6.84 -5.33
C ILE A 67 -11.49 7.34 -5.65
N ASP A 68 -11.85 7.43 -6.93
CA ASP A 68 -13.21 7.79 -7.35
C ASP A 68 -14.23 6.85 -6.70
N PRO A 69 -15.17 7.38 -5.88
CA PRO A 69 -16.21 6.58 -5.24
C PRO A 69 -17.02 5.72 -6.22
N ALA A 70 -17.17 6.14 -7.46
CA ALA A 70 -17.86 5.36 -8.49
C ALA A 70 -17.22 4.00 -8.75
N THR A 71 -15.91 3.84 -8.48
CA THR A 71 -15.18 2.58 -8.73
C THR A 71 -15.51 1.46 -7.73
N TYR A 72 -16.03 1.82 -6.54
CA TYR A 72 -16.39 0.86 -5.48
C TYR A 72 -17.85 1.01 -5.00
N ASN A 73 -18.74 1.61 -5.83
CA ASN A 73 -20.14 1.91 -5.52
C ASN A 73 -20.29 2.79 -4.26
N GLY A 74 -19.30 3.61 -3.96
CA GLY A 74 -19.33 4.59 -2.88
C GLY A 74 -20.18 5.81 -3.24
N SER A 75 -20.67 6.51 -2.22
CA SER A 75 -21.36 7.79 -2.41
C SER A 75 -20.36 8.95 -2.51
N PRO A 76 -20.65 9.98 -3.32
CA PRO A 76 -19.89 11.22 -3.29
C PRO A 76 -19.86 11.82 -1.89
N HIS A 77 -18.73 12.34 -1.47
CA HIS A 77 -18.58 13.01 -0.17
C HIS A 77 -17.78 14.32 -0.33
N PRO A 78 -18.13 15.40 0.40
CA PRO A 78 -17.46 16.71 0.26
C PRO A 78 -15.96 16.69 0.60
N THR A 79 -15.51 15.73 1.39
CA THR A 79 -14.09 15.58 1.77
C THR A 79 -13.24 14.82 0.76
N ILE A 80 -13.86 14.23 -0.29
CA ILE A 80 -13.13 13.55 -1.36
C ILE A 80 -12.27 14.58 -2.10
N TYR A 81 -10.99 14.27 -2.29
CA TYR A 81 -10.03 15.21 -2.86
C TYR A 81 -9.01 14.53 -3.78
N ASN A 82 -8.50 15.31 -4.74
CA ASN A 82 -7.42 14.90 -5.64
C ASN A 82 -7.66 13.55 -6.33
N VAL A 83 -8.90 13.26 -6.72
CA VAL A 83 -9.24 12.08 -7.52
C VAL A 83 -8.54 12.17 -8.89
N ASP A 84 -7.90 11.09 -9.28
CA ASP A 84 -7.18 10.95 -10.54
C ASP A 84 -7.66 9.68 -11.26
N LEU A 85 -8.57 9.86 -12.21
CA LEU A 85 -9.21 8.74 -12.92
C LEU A 85 -8.24 7.91 -13.76
N GLU A 86 -7.17 8.51 -14.27
CA GLU A 86 -6.13 7.80 -15.03
C GLU A 86 -5.33 6.90 -14.10
N ARG A 87 -4.93 7.43 -12.95
CA ARG A 87 -4.26 6.68 -11.90
C ARG A 87 -5.13 5.55 -11.37
N ASP A 88 -6.40 5.83 -11.07
CA ASP A 88 -7.35 4.82 -10.58
C ASP A 88 -7.45 3.65 -11.58
N ARG A 89 -7.70 3.95 -12.86
CA ARG A 89 -7.82 2.96 -13.92
C ARG A 89 -6.56 2.09 -14.02
N CYS A 90 -5.40 2.71 -14.05
CA CYS A 90 -4.10 2.04 -14.16
C CYS A 90 -3.82 1.17 -12.91
N GLU A 91 -3.91 1.74 -11.69
CA GLU A 91 -3.55 1.02 -10.47
C GLU A 91 -4.55 -0.10 -10.13
N LEU A 92 -5.86 0.08 -10.37
CA LEU A 92 -6.85 -0.98 -10.17
C LEU A 92 -6.62 -2.18 -11.11
N ALA A 93 -6.25 -1.92 -12.37
CA ALA A 93 -5.90 -2.98 -13.30
C ALA A 93 -4.60 -3.69 -12.90
N LEU A 94 -3.57 -2.92 -12.55
CA LEU A 94 -2.26 -3.45 -12.13
C LEU A 94 -2.38 -4.28 -10.84
N ALA A 95 -3.23 -3.86 -9.88
CA ALA A 95 -3.50 -4.58 -8.65
C ALA A 95 -4.13 -5.97 -8.93
N LYS A 96 -5.12 -6.03 -9.80
CA LYS A 96 -5.73 -7.31 -10.23
C LYS A 96 -4.70 -8.24 -10.87
N LEU A 97 -3.85 -7.70 -11.73
CA LEU A 97 -2.83 -8.49 -12.44
C LEU A 97 -1.78 -9.03 -11.46
N VAL A 98 -1.21 -8.18 -10.60
CA VAL A 98 -0.11 -8.57 -9.71
C VAL A 98 -0.54 -9.61 -8.68
N LEU A 99 -1.77 -9.52 -8.15
CA LEU A 99 -2.31 -10.49 -7.20
C LEU A 99 -2.54 -11.88 -7.83
N GLY A 100 -2.61 -11.99 -9.15
CA GLY A 100 -2.59 -13.26 -9.88
C GLY A 100 -1.19 -13.83 -10.11
N THR A 101 -0.15 -13.18 -9.61
CA THR A 101 1.27 -13.59 -9.75
C THR A 101 1.87 -13.95 -8.40
N ASN A 102 3.18 -14.26 -8.38
CA ASN A 102 3.96 -14.42 -7.15
C ASN A 102 4.84 -13.20 -6.85
N ILE A 103 4.61 -12.05 -7.50
CA ILE A 103 5.38 -10.83 -7.29
C ILE A 103 4.99 -10.21 -5.95
N PRO A 104 5.90 -10.05 -4.98
CA PRO A 104 5.57 -9.43 -3.70
C PRO A 104 4.96 -8.03 -3.86
N VAL A 105 3.93 -7.77 -3.06
CA VAL A 105 3.13 -6.54 -3.11
C VAL A 105 3.12 -5.86 -1.75
N LEU A 106 3.42 -4.56 -1.73
CA LEU A 106 3.22 -3.70 -0.57
C LEU A 106 2.27 -2.55 -0.95
N GLY A 107 1.12 -2.47 -0.25
CA GLY A 107 0.21 -1.32 -0.35
C GLY A 107 0.42 -0.37 0.82
N ILE A 108 0.51 0.95 0.57
CA ILE A 108 0.65 1.98 1.61
C ILE A 108 -0.45 3.02 1.45
N CYS A 109 -1.25 3.23 2.50
CA CYS A 109 -2.35 4.20 2.57
C CYS A 109 -3.32 3.97 1.39
N ARG A 110 -3.40 4.88 0.43
CA ARG A 110 -4.18 4.68 -0.79
C ARG A 110 -3.84 3.35 -1.51
N GLY A 111 -2.60 2.86 -1.39
CA GLY A 111 -2.21 1.56 -1.94
C GLY A 111 -2.96 0.37 -1.31
N LEU A 112 -3.31 0.44 -0.02
CA LEU A 112 -4.21 -0.53 0.61
C LEU A 112 -5.61 -0.42 0.00
N GLU A 113 -6.12 0.80 -0.15
CA GLU A 113 -7.44 1.08 -0.69
C GLU A 113 -7.56 0.57 -2.14
N VAL A 114 -6.55 0.79 -2.98
CA VAL A 114 -6.47 0.24 -4.35
C VAL A 114 -6.60 -1.28 -4.35
N LEU A 115 -5.85 -1.97 -3.48
CA LEU A 115 -5.89 -3.44 -3.40
C LEU A 115 -7.26 -3.95 -2.97
N VAL A 116 -7.91 -3.27 -2.02
CA VAL A 116 -9.27 -3.58 -1.56
C VAL A 116 -10.29 -3.37 -2.68
N VAL A 117 -10.30 -2.20 -3.32
CA VAL A 117 -11.24 -1.86 -4.39
C VAL A 117 -11.04 -2.76 -5.61
N ALA A 118 -9.79 -3.01 -6.02
CA ALA A 118 -9.47 -3.86 -7.15
C ALA A 118 -10.00 -5.30 -7.00
N THR A 119 -10.18 -5.77 -5.77
CA THR A 119 -10.67 -7.13 -5.48
C THR A 119 -12.14 -7.18 -5.05
N GLY A 120 -12.86 -6.06 -5.20
CA GLY A 120 -14.30 -5.99 -5.00
C GLY A 120 -14.75 -5.55 -3.60
N GLY A 121 -13.84 -4.96 -2.82
CA GLY A 121 -14.18 -4.31 -1.56
C GLY A 121 -14.66 -2.87 -1.72
N SER A 122 -14.91 -2.21 -0.60
CA SER A 122 -15.34 -0.81 -0.55
C SER A 122 -14.61 -0.04 0.55
N LEU A 123 -14.74 1.29 0.51
CA LEU A 123 -14.10 2.21 1.44
C LEU A 123 -15.14 2.99 2.25
N VAL A 124 -14.76 3.37 3.46
CA VAL A 124 -15.38 4.46 4.22
C VAL A 124 -14.97 5.77 3.57
N SER A 125 -15.93 6.60 3.19
CA SER A 125 -15.64 7.85 2.48
C SER A 125 -15.02 8.91 3.40
N HIS A 126 -15.39 8.91 4.70
CA HIS A 126 -14.86 9.83 5.70
C HIS A 126 -14.94 9.22 7.10
N LEU A 127 -13.80 8.91 7.70
CA LEU A 127 -13.73 8.22 8.99
C LEU A 127 -14.47 8.95 10.13
N PRO A 128 -14.35 10.28 10.31
CA PRO A 128 -15.07 11.00 11.35
C PRO A 128 -16.59 10.79 11.34
N ASP A 129 -17.20 10.60 10.18
CA ASP A 129 -18.66 10.43 10.08
C ASP A 129 -19.13 9.06 10.57
N GLU A 130 -18.27 8.02 10.45
CA GLU A 130 -18.64 6.65 10.81
C GLU A 130 -18.00 6.18 12.14
N PHE A 131 -16.79 6.65 12.46
CA PHE A 131 -16.00 6.21 13.62
C PHE A 131 -15.82 7.30 14.69
N GLY A 132 -16.24 8.54 14.42
CA GLY A 132 -16.02 9.68 15.30
C GLY A 132 -14.58 10.18 15.27
N GLU A 133 -14.21 10.98 16.28
CA GLU A 133 -12.90 11.66 16.36
C GLU A 133 -12.09 11.26 17.60
N GLU A 134 -12.45 10.16 18.29
CA GLU A 134 -11.70 9.69 19.46
C GLU A 134 -10.28 9.22 19.11
N VAL A 135 -10.13 8.60 17.93
CA VAL A 135 -8.84 8.31 17.31
C VAL A 135 -8.70 9.22 16.09
N VAL A 136 -7.69 10.07 16.12
CA VAL A 136 -7.41 10.96 14.99
C VAL A 136 -6.51 10.22 13.99
N HIS A 137 -6.98 10.04 12.74
CA HIS A 137 -6.22 9.41 11.65
C HIS A 137 -5.53 10.40 10.74
N ARG A 138 -5.95 11.67 10.79
CA ARG A 138 -5.33 12.79 10.06
C ARG A 138 -5.63 14.10 10.78
N ALA A 139 -4.61 14.88 11.11
CA ALA A 139 -4.81 16.19 11.73
C ALA A 139 -5.37 17.20 10.71
N ASP A 140 -4.74 17.27 9.52
CA ASP A 140 -5.20 18.07 8.38
C ASP A 140 -4.60 17.53 7.07
N GLN A 141 -4.74 18.28 5.97
CA GLN A 141 -4.21 17.86 4.67
C GLN A 141 -2.67 17.94 4.57
N LEU A 142 -1.99 18.56 5.53
CA LEU A 142 -0.54 18.81 5.49
C LEU A 142 0.22 18.07 6.57
N LEU A 143 -0.45 17.71 7.69
CA LEU A 143 0.19 17.17 8.88
C LEU A 143 -0.28 15.74 9.16
N SER A 144 0.69 14.83 9.22
CA SER A 144 0.49 13.49 9.77
C SER A 144 0.35 13.52 11.28
N ILE A 145 -0.21 12.47 11.85
CA ILE A 145 -0.36 12.26 13.29
C ILE A 145 0.13 10.86 13.63
N GLU A 146 0.32 10.57 14.92
CA GLU A 146 0.62 9.23 15.39
C GLU A 146 -0.55 8.67 16.20
N HIS A 147 -0.87 7.39 16.00
CA HIS A 147 -1.78 6.63 16.85
C HIS A 147 -1.32 5.17 17.01
N SER A 148 -1.94 4.46 17.95
CA SER A 148 -1.65 3.06 18.20
C SER A 148 -2.51 2.14 17.34
N VAL A 149 -1.91 1.02 16.89
CA VAL A 149 -2.61 -0.08 16.23
C VAL A 149 -2.38 -1.39 16.98
N GLN A 150 -3.41 -2.25 16.98
CA GLN A 150 -3.33 -3.62 17.46
C GLN A 150 -3.12 -4.55 16.26
N ILE A 151 -2.07 -5.37 16.30
CA ILE A 151 -1.67 -6.29 15.24
C ILE A 151 -2.08 -7.70 15.64
N ALA A 152 -2.77 -8.39 14.74
CA ALA A 152 -3.28 -9.74 14.98
C ALA A 152 -2.14 -10.75 15.19
N PRO A 153 -2.13 -11.47 16.33
CA PRO A 153 -1.14 -12.52 16.56
C PRO A 153 -1.17 -13.60 15.46
N GLY A 154 0.01 -14.08 15.07
CA GLY A 154 0.15 -15.12 14.05
C GLY A 154 -0.10 -14.65 12.61
N SER A 155 -0.28 -13.35 12.38
CA SER A 155 -0.27 -12.77 11.04
C SER A 155 1.16 -12.71 10.47
N LEU A 156 1.26 -12.59 9.14
CA LEU A 156 2.54 -12.33 8.48
C LEU A 156 3.10 -10.98 8.96
N LEU A 157 2.24 -9.96 9.07
CA LEU A 157 2.62 -8.65 9.61
C LEU A 157 3.18 -8.78 11.04
N ASN A 158 2.50 -9.54 11.93
CA ASN A 158 3.02 -9.78 13.29
C ASN A 158 4.40 -10.46 13.29
N THR A 159 4.59 -11.44 12.42
CA THR A 159 5.89 -12.10 12.23
C THR A 159 6.97 -11.13 11.78
N VAL A 160 6.64 -10.22 10.87
CA VAL A 160 7.55 -9.21 10.33
C VAL A 160 7.94 -8.18 11.39
N VAL A 161 6.95 -7.61 12.09
CA VAL A 161 7.21 -6.51 13.05
C VAL A 161 7.63 -7.01 14.45
N GLY A 162 7.25 -8.25 14.82
CA GLY A 162 7.65 -8.89 16.07
C GLY A 162 6.92 -8.37 17.31
N THR A 163 5.77 -7.70 17.15
CA THR A 163 4.94 -7.18 18.25
C THR A 163 3.47 -7.22 17.86
N THR A 164 2.58 -7.22 18.84
CA THR A 164 1.12 -7.14 18.65
C THR A 164 0.57 -5.73 18.83
N GLN A 165 1.42 -4.75 19.13
CA GLN A 165 1.04 -3.34 19.24
C GLN A 165 2.15 -2.46 18.68
N ALA A 166 1.77 -1.40 17.98
CA ALA A 166 2.69 -0.43 17.42
C ALA A 166 2.10 0.98 17.43
N THR A 167 2.97 1.99 17.51
CA THR A 167 2.64 3.37 17.17
C THR A 167 3.01 3.60 15.71
N VAL A 168 2.12 4.21 14.94
CA VAL A 168 2.26 4.38 13.49
C VAL A 168 2.00 5.83 13.09
N VAL A 169 2.64 6.27 11.99
CA VAL A 169 2.37 7.59 11.41
C VAL A 169 1.18 7.48 10.47
N SER A 170 0.09 8.13 10.82
CA SER A 170 -1.18 8.12 10.10
C SER A 170 -1.43 9.43 9.37
N TRP A 171 -2.01 9.34 8.18
CA TRP A 171 -2.34 10.49 7.35
C TRP A 171 -3.46 10.16 6.35
N HIS A 172 -4.57 9.62 6.84
CA HIS A 172 -5.69 9.21 6.00
C HIS A 172 -7.03 9.61 6.64
N HIS A 173 -8.05 9.78 5.83
CA HIS A 173 -9.42 10.02 6.26
C HIS A 173 -10.41 8.98 5.71
N GLN A 174 -9.92 8.07 4.89
CA GLN A 174 -10.62 6.91 4.37
C GLN A 174 -10.00 5.64 4.93
N ALA A 175 -10.71 4.53 4.86
CA ALA A 175 -10.21 3.20 5.18
C ALA A 175 -11.06 2.12 4.50
N ALA A 176 -10.57 0.89 4.49
CA ALA A 176 -11.36 -0.26 4.02
C ALA A 176 -12.63 -0.43 4.87
N SER A 177 -13.79 -0.55 4.22
CA SER A 177 -15.09 -0.83 4.82
C SER A 177 -15.46 -2.31 4.63
N ILE A 178 -15.63 -2.73 3.38
CA ILE A 178 -15.86 -4.14 3.03
C ILE A 178 -14.55 -4.76 2.59
N VAL A 179 -14.06 -5.73 3.36
CA VAL A 179 -12.87 -6.50 3.03
C VAL A 179 -13.27 -7.67 2.12
N PRO A 180 -12.73 -7.75 0.90
CA PRO A 180 -13.06 -8.84 -0.03
C PRO A 180 -12.51 -10.19 0.45
N SER A 181 -13.12 -11.27 -0.06
CA SER A 181 -12.59 -12.62 0.17
C SER A 181 -11.14 -12.75 -0.30
N GLY A 182 -10.34 -13.53 0.44
CA GLY A 182 -8.90 -13.68 0.20
C GLY A 182 -8.04 -12.65 0.93
N TRP A 183 -8.64 -11.65 1.56
CA TRP A 183 -7.94 -10.72 2.44
C TRP A 183 -8.30 -10.94 3.91
N ARG A 184 -7.31 -10.86 4.77
CA ARG A 184 -7.45 -10.95 6.23
C ARG A 184 -7.05 -9.63 6.87
N VAL A 185 -7.88 -9.13 7.80
CA VAL A 185 -7.54 -7.97 8.63
C VAL A 185 -6.45 -8.36 9.62
N THR A 186 -5.32 -7.65 9.60
CA THR A 186 -4.15 -7.95 10.43
C THR A 186 -3.75 -6.83 11.36
N ALA A 187 -4.34 -5.62 11.23
CA ALA A 187 -4.26 -4.59 12.25
C ALA A 187 -5.53 -3.73 12.30
N ARG A 188 -5.82 -3.21 13.49
CA ARG A 188 -6.88 -2.21 13.72
C ARG A 188 -6.40 -1.13 14.69
N ALA A 189 -6.93 0.07 14.51
CA ALA A 189 -6.87 1.14 15.51
C ALA A 189 -7.86 0.89 16.67
N ALA A 190 -7.77 1.69 17.74
CA ALA A 190 -8.59 1.50 18.92
C ALA A 190 -10.10 1.72 18.69
N ASP A 191 -10.47 2.55 17.72
CA ASP A 191 -11.84 2.79 17.27
C ASP A 191 -12.38 1.70 16.33
N GLY A 192 -11.56 0.71 15.97
CA GLY A 192 -11.93 -0.41 15.12
C GLY A 192 -11.61 -0.21 13.63
N VAL A 193 -11.10 0.94 13.23
CA VAL A 193 -10.66 1.21 11.85
C VAL A 193 -9.62 0.16 11.40
N ILE A 194 -9.79 -0.34 10.18
CA ILE A 194 -8.87 -1.30 9.57
C ILE A 194 -7.58 -0.58 9.18
N GLU A 195 -6.47 -1.07 9.72
CA GLU A 195 -5.15 -0.47 9.55
C GLU A 195 -4.18 -1.34 8.76
N ALA A 196 -4.42 -2.64 8.66
CA ALA A 196 -3.64 -3.50 7.78
C ALA A 196 -4.41 -4.72 7.33
N LEU A 197 -4.04 -5.17 6.13
CA LEU A 197 -4.55 -6.37 5.48
C LEU A 197 -3.37 -7.21 4.97
N GLU A 198 -3.55 -8.53 4.92
CA GLU A 198 -2.69 -9.45 4.19
C GLU A 198 -3.52 -10.38 3.31
N HIS A 199 -3.01 -10.74 2.13
CA HIS A 199 -3.70 -11.62 1.21
C HIS A 199 -3.38 -13.09 1.54
N GLU A 200 -4.42 -13.90 1.85
CA GLU A 200 -4.27 -15.25 2.41
C GLU A 200 -3.64 -16.25 1.44
N HIS A 201 -3.81 -16.03 0.14
CA HIS A 201 -3.37 -16.97 -0.90
C HIS A 201 -2.19 -16.45 -1.71
N HIS A 202 -1.74 -15.21 -1.49
CA HIS A 202 -0.58 -14.65 -2.15
C HIS A 202 0.69 -14.89 -1.33
N PRO A 203 1.82 -15.29 -1.94
CA PRO A 203 3.05 -15.60 -1.20
C PRO A 203 3.55 -14.46 -0.30
N TRP A 204 3.37 -13.22 -0.72
CA TRP A 204 3.70 -12.03 0.06
C TRP A 204 2.92 -10.82 -0.45
N ALA A 205 1.79 -10.52 0.14
CA ALA A 205 1.04 -9.29 -0.09
C ALA A 205 0.57 -8.73 1.25
N ILE A 206 1.12 -7.61 1.65
CA ILE A 206 0.76 -6.84 2.84
C ILE A 206 0.33 -5.45 2.40
N ALA A 207 -0.72 -4.93 3.02
CA ALA A 207 -1.17 -3.58 2.84
C ALA A 207 -1.36 -2.91 4.20
N VAL A 208 -0.84 -1.70 4.37
CA VAL A 208 -0.96 -0.90 5.59
C VAL A 208 -1.60 0.44 5.29
N GLN A 209 -2.48 0.91 6.19
CA GLN A 209 -3.16 2.19 6.02
C GLN A 209 -2.29 3.37 6.46
N TRP A 210 -1.36 3.11 7.37
CA TRP A 210 -0.38 4.10 7.83
C TRP A 210 0.81 4.25 6.87
N HIS A 211 1.74 5.15 7.20
CA HIS A 211 2.87 5.56 6.37
C HIS A 211 4.24 5.10 6.93
N PRO A 212 4.67 3.85 6.68
CA PRO A 212 5.98 3.37 7.13
C PRO A 212 7.15 4.13 6.48
N GLU A 213 6.97 4.70 5.29
CA GLU A 213 7.97 5.50 4.59
C GLU A 213 8.27 6.83 5.27
N LEU A 214 7.34 7.38 6.07
CA LEU A 214 7.56 8.61 6.84
C LEU A 214 8.37 8.37 8.13
N SER A 215 8.52 7.12 8.55
CA SER A 215 9.21 6.72 9.78
C SER A 215 10.34 5.73 9.50
N ILE A 216 11.13 5.94 8.45
CA ILE A 216 12.20 5.02 8.02
C ILE A 216 13.32 4.82 9.07
N ASN A 217 13.37 5.62 10.13
CA ASN A 217 14.30 5.47 11.24
C ASN A 217 13.73 4.58 12.35
N ASP A 218 12.43 4.38 12.43
CA ASP A 218 11.80 3.46 13.36
C ASP A 218 12.15 2.00 12.99
N PRO A 219 12.69 1.22 13.94
CA PRO A 219 13.05 -0.18 13.69
C PRO A 219 11.88 -1.05 13.22
N LEU A 220 10.64 -0.77 13.64
CA LEU A 220 9.45 -1.51 13.27
C LEU A 220 9.11 -1.25 11.80
N GLN A 221 9.04 0.02 11.39
CA GLN A 221 8.74 0.40 10.02
C GLN A 221 9.82 -0.10 9.04
N LYS A 222 11.09 -0.05 9.46
CA LYS A 222 12.20 -0.68 8.71
C LYS A 222 12.00 -2.17 8.46
N ARG A 223 11.44 -2.90 9.43
CA ARG A 223 11.19 -4.35 9.26
C ARG A 223 10.19 -4.64 8.16
N ILE A 224 9.12 -3.84 8.04
CA ILE A 224 8.11 -3.99 6.97
C ILE A 224 8.77 -3.83 5.61
N LEU A 225 9.47 -2.71 5.40
CA LEU A 225 10.16 -2.42 4.14
C LEU A 225 11.23 -3.47 3.81
N ARG A 226 12.00 -3.88 4.82
CA ARG A 226 13.03 -4.90 4.64
C ARG A 226 12.44 -6.28 4.32
N ALA A 227 11.36 -6.68 4.99
CA ALA A 227 10.67 -7.95 4.71
C ALA A 227 10.13 -7.99 3.28
N PHE A 228 9.56 -6.88 2.80
CA PHE A 228 9.16 -6.74 1.41
C PHE A 228 10.33 -6.97 0.45
N ILE A 229 11.49 -6.31 0.66
CA ILE A 229 12.67 -6.49 -0.18
C ILE A 229 13.22 -7.93 -0.10
N VAL A 230 13.22 -8.55 1.08
CA VAL A 230 13.65 -9.95 1.24
C VAL A 230 12.72 -10.90 0.48
N ALA A 231 11.41 -10.66 0.52
CA ALA A 231 10.44 -11.46 -0.24
C ALA A 231 10.71 -11.38 -1.76
N THR A 232 11.03 -10.20 -2.29
CA THR A 232 11.40 -10.03 -3.71
C THR A 232 12.68 -10.77 -4.09
N GLN A 233 13.69 -10.75 -3.21
CA GLN A 233 14.94 -11.49 -3.40
C GLN A 233 14.71 -13.00 -3.42
N ASN A 234 13.88 -13.51 -2.51
CA ASN A 234 13.55 -14.94 -2.43
C ASN A 234 12.81 -15.42 -3.67
N ARG A 235 11.84 -14.63 -4.18
CA ARG A 235 11.14 -14.93 -5.43
C ARG A 235 12.11 -15.07 -6.60
N ARG A 236 13.04 -14.12 -6.75
CA ARG A 236 14.08 -14.19 -7.81
C ARG A 236 14.94 -15.44 -7.69
N ALA A 237 15.38 -15.78 -6.49
CA ALA A 237 16.21 -16.97 -6.25
C ALA A 237 15.47 -18.26 -6.65
N ALA A 238 14.17 -18.37 -6.35
CA ALA A 238 13.34 -19.51 -6.74
C ALA A 238 13.16 -19.61 -8.27
N GLY A 239 13.03 -18.47 -8.97
CA GLY A 239 12.91 -18.43 -10.44
C GLY A 239 14.16 -18.91 -11.17
N PHE A 240 15.36 -18.71 -10.60
CA PHE A 240 16.63 -19.20 -11.18
C PHE A 240 16.86 -20.70 -10.98
N GLN A 241 16.17 -21.34 -10.03
CA GLN A 241 16.31 -22.80 -9.80
C GLN A 241 15.42 -23.64 -10.72
N ASN A 242 14.46 -23.03 -11.40
CA ASN A 242 13.48 -23.69 -12.28
C ASN A 242 13.78 -23.46 -13.80
N GLN A 243 14.91 -22.86 -14.12
CA GLN A 243 15.45 -22.74 -15.50
C GLN A 243 16.69 -23.62 -15.67
#